data_79785d813f248993e63adbd3108f85cd
#
_entry.id   79785d813f248993e63adbd3108f85cd
#
_cell.length_a   1.000
_cell.length_b   1.000
_cell.length_c   1.000
_cell.angle_alpha   90.00
_cell.angle_beta   90.00
_cell.angle_gamma   90.00
#
_symmetry.space_group_name_H-M   'P 1'
#
loop_
_entity.id
_entity.type
_entity.pdbx_description
1 polymer ?
#
loop_
_entity_poly.entity_id
_entity_poly.type
_entity_poly.pdbx_seq_one_letter_code
_entity_poly.pdbx_strand_id
1 'polypeptide(L)'
;MDNCIFCMIKDGKIPSKAAYEDEQILAFYDINPQAPIHVLVIPKIHIDSLDDVDESNIQFVSHLISRIPEIAKKAGITNGYRVVTNCGQDGCQSVGHLHFHILGGAKLPEKLA
;
A
#
# COMPACT_ATOMS: atom_id res chain seq x y z
N MET A 1 -13.34 1.84 -12.51
CA MET A 1 -12.64 3.09 -12.16
C MET A 1 -11.58 3.36 -13.18
N ASP A 2 -12.00 3.88 -14.32
CA ASP A 2 -11.11 4.00 -15.48
C ASP A 2 -9.99 5.02 -15.28
N ASN A 3 -10.22 6.00 -14.40
CA ASN A 3 -9.24 7.04 -14.12
C ASN A 3 -8.43 6.81 -12.84
N CYS A 4 -8.57 5.64 -12.20
CA CYS A 4 -7.79 5.32 -11.01
C CYS A 4 -6.49 4.64 -11.43
N ILE A 5 -5.35 5.29 -11.14
CA ILE A 5 -4.04 4.75 -11.53
C ILE A 5 -3.76 3.39 -10.85
N PHE A 6 -4.20 3.20 -9.60
CA PHE A 6 -3.97 1.93 -8.91
C PHE A 6 -4.89 0.83 -9.43
N CYS A 7 -6.12 1.16 -9.82
CA CYS A 7 -6.98 0.19 -10.51
C CYS A 7 -6.36 -0.22 -11.86
N MET A 8 -5.73 0.71 -12.56
CA MET A 8 -5.05 0.41 -13.82
C MET A 8 -3.82 -0.47 -13.60
N ILE A 9 -3.07 -0.27 -12.53
CA ILE A 9 -1.96 -1.15 -12.17
C ILE A 9 -2.48 -2.54 -11.82
N LYS A 10 -3.54 -2.62 -11.02
CA LYS A 10 -4.17 -3.91 -10.67
C LYS A 10 -4.61 -4.66 -11.93
N ASP A 11 -5.16 -3.96 -12.91
CA ASP A 11 -5.66 -4.56 -14.14
C ASP A 11 -4.58 -4.83 -15.19
N GLY A 12 -3.32 -4.50 -14.86
CA GLY A 12 -2.20 -4.72 -15.77
C GLY A 12 -2.08 -3.71 -16.89
N LYS A 13 -2.87 -2.63 -16.87
CA LYS A 13 -2.83 -1.58 -17.89
C LYS A 13 -1.63 -0.67 -17.75
N ILE A 14 -1.11 -0.52 -16.53
CA ILE A 14 0.11 0.21 -16.22
C ILE A 14 1.09 -0.77 -15.60
N PRO A 15 2.34 -0.85 -16.10
CA PRO A 15 3.31 -1.79 -15.55
C PRO A 15 3.72 -1.41 -14.14
N SER A 16 4.00 -2.42 -13.33
CA SER A 16 4.53 -2.25 -11.98
C SER A 16 5.39 -3.45 -11.63
N LYS A 17 6.26 -3.29 -10.64
CA LYS A 17 7.04 -4.41 -10.11
C LYS A 17 6.34 -4.93 -8.87
N ALA A 18 5.69 -6.09 -8.99
CA ALA A 18 4.95 -6.69 -7.89
C ALA A 18 5.90 -7.23 -6.83
N ALA A 19 5.56 -6.99 -5.57
CA ALA A 19 6.23 -7.58 -4.41
C ALA A 19 5.42 -8.75 -3.86
N TYR A 20 4.10 -8.71 -4.01
CA TYR A 20 3.20 -9.75 -3.53
C TYR A 20 1.84 -9.55 -4.19
N GLU A 21 1.13 -10.64 -4.42
CA GLU A 21 -0.22 -10.56 -4.96
C GLU A 21 -1.02 -11.78 -4.53
N ASP A 22 -2.29 -11.55 -4.18
CA ASP A 22 -3.27 -12.62 -4.02
C ASP A 22 -4.62 -12.16 -4.60
N GLU A 23 -5.70 -12.88 -4.31
CA GLU A 23 -7.01 -12.57 -4.89
C GLU A 23 -7.56 -11.23 -4.44
N GLN A 24 -7.15 -10.74 -3.27
CA GLN A 24 -7.73 -9.55 -2.64
C GLN A 24 -6.84 -8.34 -2.65
N ILE A 25 -5.52 -8.52 -2.69
CA ILE A 25 -4.57 -7.41 -2.57
C ILE A 25 -3.44 -7.53 -3.58
N LEU A 26 -2.82 -6.37 -3.85
CA LEU A 26 -1.62 -6.28 -4.67
C LEU A 26 -0.63 -5.37 -3.94
N ALA A 27 0.62 -5.82 -3.85
CA ALA A 27 1.73 -5.03 -3.35
C ALA A 27 2.73 -4.83 -4.46
N PHE A 28 3.21 -3.58 -4.63
CA PHE A 28 4.17 -3.25 -5.68
C PHE A 28 5.13 -2.17 -5.19
N TYR A 29 6.31 -2.14 -5.79
CA TYR A 29 7.35 -1.18 -5.40
C TYR A 29 6.99 0.22 -5.89
N ASP A 30 7.20 1.22 -5.01
CA ASP A 30 7.01 2.62 -5.36
C ASP A 30 8.12 3.05 -6.33
N ILE A 31 7.73 3.72 -7.42
CA ILE A 31 8.70 4.21 -8.41
C ILE A 31 9.47 5.44 -7.91
N ASN A 32 9.00 6.04 -6.83
CA ASN A 32 9.59 7.23 -6.20
C ASN A 32 9.86 6.95 -4.74
N PRO A 33 10.76 6.01 -4.41
CA PRO A 33 10.90 5.51 -3.05
C PRO A 33 11.36 6.57 -2.07
N GLN A 34 10.74 6.57 -0.88
CA GLN A 34 11.08 7.45 0.24
C GLN A 34 11.94 6.73 1.29
N ALA A 35 12.31 5.48 1.02
CA ALA A 35 13.18 4.66 1.85
C ALA A 35 13.89 3.66 0.93
N PRO A 36 14.97 2.99 1.38
CA PRO A 36 15.64 1.99 0.55
C PRO A 36 14.70 0.90 0.05
N ILE A 37 13.73 0.51 0.87
CA ILE A 37 12.65 -0.40 0.45
C ILE A 37 11.34 0.33 0.73
N HIS A 38 10.55 0.53 -0.33
CA HIS A 38 9.28 1.24 -0.26
C HIS A 38 8.26 0.50 -1.12
N VAL A 39 7.30 -0.14 -0.47
CA VAL A 39 6.26 -0.94 -1.10
C VAL A 39 4.91 -0.31 -0.82
N LEU A 40 4.06 -0.28 -1.83
CA LEU A 40 2.65 0.12 -1.71
C LEU A 40 1.79 -1.13 -1.70
N VAL A 41 0.82 -1.18 -0.80
CA VAL A 41 -0.14 -2.29 -0.72
C VAL A 41 -1.54 -1.73 -0.89
N ILE A 42 -2.28 -2.29 -1.83
CA ILE A 42 -3.64 -1.84 -2.13
C ILE A 42 -4.62 -3.01 -2.06
N PRO A 43 -5.87 -2.77 -1.64
CA PRO A 43 -6.94 -3.72 -1.90
C PRO A 43 -7.28 -3.69 -3.39
N LYS A 44 -7.62 -4.84 -3.98
CA LYS A 44 -8.00 -4.90 -5.39
C LYS A 44 -9.36 -4.27 -5.64
N ILE A 45 -10.27 -4.35 -4.67
CA ILE A 45 -11.50 -3.56 -4.77
C ILE A 45 -11.16 -2.09 -4.55
N HIS A 46 -11.88 -1.21 -5.21
CA HIS A 46 -11.64 0.22 -5.07
C HIS A 46 -12.30 0.74 -3.79
N ILE A 47 -11.49 1.24 -2.86
CA ILE A 47 -11.90 1.99 -1.67
C ILE A 47 -11.16 3.31 -1.77
N ASP A 48 -11.86 4.43 -1.69
CA ASP A 48 -11.22 5.73 -1.94
C ASP A 48 -10.17 6.07 -0.88
N SER A 49 -10.49 5.89 0.40
CA SER A 49 -9.60 6.27 1.50
C SER A 49 -9.95 5.49 2.75
N LEU A 50 -9.16 5.71 3.81
CA LEU A 50 -9.45 5.11 5.12
C LEU A 50 -10.81 5.54 5.67
N ASP A 51 -11.24 6.77 5.36
CA ASP A 51 -12.56 7.25 5.78
C ASP A 51 -13.72 6.47 5.16
N ASP A 52 -13.46 5.76 4.07
CA ASP A 52 -14.49 4.99 3.35
C ASP A 52 -14.52 3.52 3.75
N VAL A 53 -13.69 3.13 4.73
CA VAL A 53 -13.72 1.78 5.29
C VAL A 53 -14.92 1.66 6.21
N ASP A 54 -15.71 0.60 6.01
CA ASP A 54 -16.90 0.32 6.82
C ASP A 54 -17.11 -1.19 6.93
N GLU A 55 -18.23 -1.60 7.52
CA GLU A 55 -18.52 -3.02 7.74
C GLU A 55 -18.60 -3.82 6.43
N SER A 56 -18.92 -3.17 5.32
CA SER A 56 -19.06 -3.87 4.04
C SER A 56 -17.72 -4.20 3.39
N ASN A 57 -16.65 -3.51 3.75
CA ASN A 57 -15.33 -3.70 3.11
C ASN A 57 -14.18 -3.95 4.08
N ILE A 58 -14.42 -3.90 5.38
CA ILE A 58 -13.36 -4.06 6.39
C ILE A 58 -12.59 -5.37 6.24
N GLN A 59 -13.24 -6.44 5.77
CA GLN A 59 -12.57 -7.73 5.61
C GLN A 59 -11.40 -7.66 4.63
N PHE A 60 -11.49 -6.81 3.61
CA PHE A 60 -10.40 -6.64 2.65
C PHE A 60 -9.22 -5.89 3.28
N VAL A 61 -9.51 -4.93 4.15
CA VAL A 61 -8.47 -4.18 4.87
C VAL A 61 -7.83 -5.06 5.94
N SER A 62 -8.61 -5.85 6.66
CA SER A 62 -8.09 -6.81 7.64
C SER A 62 -7.16 -7.82 6.98
N HIS A 63 -7.54 -8.33 5.82
CA HIS A 63 -6.70 -9.25 5.07
C HIS A 63 -5.39 -8.57 4.66
N LEU A 64 -5.47 -7.34 4.14
CA LEU A 64 -4.30 -6.57 3.73
C LEU A 64 -3.32 -6.42 4.90
N ILE A 65 -3.82 -5.98 6.06
CA ILE A 65 -2.97 -5.79 7.24
C ILE A 65 -2.34 -7.11 7.67
N SER A 66 -3.10 -8.21 7.60
CA SER A 66 -2.59 -9.52 7.99
C SER A 66 -1.44 -10.00 7.11
N ARG A 67 -1.32 -9.48 5.88
CA ARG A 67 -0.27 -9.87 4.94
C ARG A 67 0.95 -8.96 4.97
N ILE A 68 0.87 -7.82 5.64
CA ILE A 68 1.99 -6.87 5.69
C ILE A 68 3.28 -7.52 6.18
N PRO A 69 3.31 -8.34 7.26
CA PRO A 69 4.57 -8.96 7.69
C PRO A 69 5.19 -9.84 6.61
N GLU A 70 4.39 -10.62 5.90
CA GLU A 70 4.88 -11.47 4.82
C GLU A 70 5.39 -10.63 3.64
N ILE A 71 4.68 -9.56 3.29
CA ILE A 71 5.08 -8.65 2.20
C ILE A 71 6.43 -8.01 2.53
N ALA A 72 6.58 -7.50 3.75
CA ALA A 72 7.82 -6.88 4.19
C ALA A 72 8.98 -7.86 4.10
N LYS A 73 8.77 -9.09 4.54
CA LYS A 73 9.79 -10.14 4.49
C LYS A 73 10.19 -10.46 3.04
N LYS A 74 9.22 -10.62 2.16
CA LYS A 74 9.48 -10.89 0.74
C LYS A 74 10.21 -9.73 0.06
N ALA A 75 9.96 -8.50 0.49
CA ALA A 75 10.64 -7.33 -0.04
C ALA A 75 12.06 -7.16 0.51
N GLY A 76 12.47 -8.00 1.46
CA GLY A 76 13.82 -7.98 2.00
C GLY A 76 13.99 -7.14 3.26
N ILE A 77 12.90 -6.73 3.90
CA ILE A 77 12.99 -5.98 5.15
C ILE A 77 13.18 -6.95 6.30
N THR A 78 14.29 -6.84 7.03
CA THR A 78 14.66 -7.80 8.07
C THR A 78 14.73 -7.22 9.47
N ASN A 79 14.65 -5.89 9.63
CA ASN A 79 14.90 -5.26 10.93
C ASN A 79 13.87 -4.17 11.23
N GLY A 80 12.61 -4.47 10.95
CA GLY A 80 11.52 -3.55 11.24
C GLY A 80 11.18 -2.62 10.10
N TYR A 81 10.01 -2.05 10.15
CA TYR A 81 9.51 -1.19 9.08
C TYR A 81 8.44 -0.25 9.64
N ARG A 82 8.10 0.74 8.84
CA ARG A 82 7.04 1.70 9.17
C ARG A 82 5.90 1.51 8.18
N VAL A 83 4.68 1.54 8.68
CA VAL A 83 3.47 1.47 7.85
C VAL A 83 2.75 2.80 7.95
N VAL A 84 2.40 3.37 6.81
CA VAL A 84 1.73 4.67 6.73
C VAL A 84 0.57 4.57 5.74
N THR A 85 -0.58 5.10 6.11
CA THR A 85 -1.63 5.40 5.14
C THR A 85 -2.01 6.87 5.28
N ASN A 86 -2.22 7.53 4.15
CA ASN A 86 -2.61 8.93 4.09
C ASN A 86 -4.08 9.01 3.72
N CYS A 87 -4.83 9.84 4.42
CA CYS A 87 -6.26 9.98 4.19
C CYS A 87 -6.62 11.44 4.00
N GLY A 88 -7.25 11.75 2.87
CA GLY A 88 -7.77 13.06 2.58
C GLY A 88 -6.71 14.12 2.29
N GLN A 89 -7.18 15.35 2.16
CA GLN A 89 -6.33 16.46 1.74
C GLN A 89 -5.25 16.80 2.77
N ASP A 90 -5.63 16.92 4.04
CA ASP A 90 -4.66 17.29 5.08
C ASP A 90 -3.68 16.15 5.37
N GLY A 91 -4.05 14.91 5.06
CA GLY A 91 -3.15 13.76 5.15
C GLY A 91 -2.26 13.60 3.93
N CYS A 92 -2.39 14.46 2.93
CA CYS A 92 -1.62 14.39 1.68
C CYS A 92 -1.84 13.09 0.90
N GLN A 93 -3.09 12.66 0.82
CA GLN A 93 -3.41 11.48 0.01
C GLN A 93 -3.27 11.80 -1.47
N SER A 94 -2.26 11.23 -2.11
CA SER A 94 -1.91 11.56 -3.50
C SER A 94 -2.74 10.80 -4.53
N VAL A 95 -3.26 9.63 -4.18
CA VAL A 95 -4.07 8.80 -5.08
C VAL A 95 -5.36 8.42 -4.36
N GLY A 96 -6.49 8.59 -5.03
CA GLY A 96 -7.83 8.32 -4.48
C GLY A 96 -8.21 6.84 -4.50
N HIS A 97 -7.31 6.00 -4.03
CA HIS A 97 -7.47 4.57 -3.83
C HIS A 97 -6.68 4.21 -2.59
N LEU A 98 -7.35 3.65 -1.60
CA LEU A 98 -6.72 3.30 -0.32
C LEU A 98 -5.43 2.53 -0.54
N HIS A 99 -4.35 2.99 0.08
CA HIS A 99 -3.07 2.32 0.00
C HIS A 99 -2.27 2.52 1.27
N PHE A 100 -1.44 1.54 1.58
CA PHE A 100 -0.55 1.55 2.72
C PHE A 100 0.88 1.52 2.20
N HIS A 101 1.72 2.40 2.74
CA HIS A 101 3.15 2.40 2.47
C HIS A 101 3.84 1.49 3.48
N ILE A 102 4.75 0.65 3.01
CA ILE A 102 5.68 -0.10 3.87
C ILE A 102 7.07 0.47 3.58
N LEU A 103 7.68 1.04 4.58
CA LEU A 103 8.98 1.72 4.46
C LEU A 103 10.00 1.02 5.35
N GLY A 104 11.13 0.65 4.78
CA GLY A 104 12.16 -0.05 5.54
C GLY A 104 13.48 -0.12 4.80
N GLY A 105 14.34 -1.04 5.24
CA GLY A 105 15.65 -1.26 4.64
C GLY A 105 16.76 -0.41 5.25
N ALA A 106 16.41 0.52 6.12
CA ALA A 106 17.34 1.33 6.89
C ALA A 106 16.61 1.92 8.07
N LYS A 107 17.35 2.44 9.06
CA LYS A 107 16.73 3.11 10.20
C LYS A 107 16.11 4.42 9.73
N LEU A 108 14.80 4.55 9.92
CA LEU A 108 14.06 5.74 9.56
C LEU A 108 14.18 6.80 10.65
N PRO A 109 13.97 8.10 10.33
CA PRO A 109 13.96 9.14 11.36
C PRO A 109 12.90 8.86 12.42
N GLU A 110 13.13 9.34 13.63
CA GLU A 110 12.18 9.16 14.74
C GLU A 110 10.88 9.94 14.54
N LYS A 111 10.86 10.93 13.66
CA LYS A 111 9.63 11.64 13.31
C LYS A 111 8.61 10.66 12.75
N LEU A 112 7.34 10.92 13.04
CA LEU A 112 6.28 9.99 12.63
C LEU A 112 6.12 9.91 11.11
N ALA A 113 6.35 10.99 10.41
CA ALA A 113 6.20 10.95 8.94
C ALA A 113 7.07 12.00 8.27
#